data_bfa69d2132e0342ff111346dc1d0dfee
#
_entry.id   bfa69d2132e0342ff111346dc1d0dfee
#
_cell.length_a   1.000
_cell.length_b   1.000
_cell.length_c   1.000
_cell.angle_alpha   90.00
_cell.angle_beta   90.00
_cell.angle_gamma   90.00
#
_symmetry.space_group_name_H-M   'P 1'
#
loop_
_entity.id
_entity.type
_entity.pdbx_description
1 polymer ?
#
loop_
_entity_poly.entity_id
_entity_poly.type
_entity_poly.pdbx_seq_one_letter_code
_entity_poly.pdbx_strand_id
1 'polypeptide(L)'
;MQQHFENLKNIAITVCDAEGNILDMNQHSADVNSKGQKIIGYNLMNCHPEPAKTKLKGLLEHQELNAYTIEKTLADGSKVKKLIYQTPWYKEDGTFGGLIEYSIEIPFEMPHFVRQPKPTV
;
A
#
# COMPACT_ATOMS: atom_id res chain seq x y z
N MET A 1 -2.05 14.28 3.91
CA MET A 1 -0.97 13.50 4.56
C MET A 1 0.15 14.46 4.92
N GLN A 2 0.90 14.22 5.99
CA GLN A 2 2.02 15.09 6.34
C GLN A 2 3.05 15.13 5.21
N GLN A 3 3.75 16.27 5.07
CA GLN A 3 4.56 16.53 3.88
C GLN A 3 5.64 15.48 3.59
N HIS A 4 6.25 14.91 4.61
CA HIS A 4 7.30 13.91 4.39
C HIS A 4 6.76 12.58 3.87
N PHE A 5 5.51 12.25 4.13
CA PHE A 5 4.82 11.12 3.50
C PHE A 5 4.23 11.50 2.14
N GLU A 6 3.67 12.71 2.06
CA GLU A 6 3.06 13.24 0.84
C GLU A 6 4.05 13.29 -0.32
N ASN A 7 5.29 13.64 -0.04
CA ASN A 7 6.31 13.90 -1.06
C ASN A 7 7.28 12.74 -1.29
N LEU A 8 6.97 11.55 -0.79
CA LEU A 8 7.77 10.36 -1.10
C LEU A 8 7.74 10.08 -2.60
N LYS A 9 8.90 9.77 -3.17
CA LYS A 9 9.04 9.49 -4.61
C LYS A 9 8.97 8.01 -4.96
N ASN A 10 9.33 7.14 -4.01
CA ASN A 10 9.46 5.70 -4.26
C ASN A 10 8.42 4.87 -3.52
N ILE A 11 7.53 5.50 -2.77
CA ILE A 11 6.51 4.82 -1.98
C ILE A 11 5.16 5.48 -2.24
N ALA A 12 4.22 4.69 -2.76
CA ALA A 12 2.82 5.08 -2.87
C ALA A 12 2.08 4.59 -1.62
N ILE A 13 1.34 5.48 -0.97
CA ILE A 13 0.57 5.18 0.24
C ILE A 13 -0.90 5.49 -0.02
N THR A 14 -1.76 4.50 0.21
CA THR A 14 -3.21 4.65 0.11
C THR A 14 -3.86 4.11 1.37
N VAL A 15 -4.71 4.91 1.99
CA VAL A 15 -5.42 4.56 3.22
C VAL A 15 -6.90 4.45 2.93
N CYS A 16 -7.54 3.35 3.33
CA CYS A 16 -8.98 3.22 3.22
C CYS A 16 -9.60 2.91 4.58
N ASP A 17 -10.91 3.13 4.68
CA ASP A 17 -11.69 2.73 5.85
C ASP A 17 -12.10 1.25 5.77
N ALA A 18 -12.88 0.81 6.76
CA ALA A 18 -13.30 -0.60 6.85
C ALA A 18 -14.21 -1.04 5.70
N GLU A 19 -14.85 -0.10 5.02
CA GLU A 19 -15.71 -0.37 3.86
C GLU A 19 -14.96 -0.24 2.52
N GLY A 20 -13.68 0.13 2.56
CA GLY A 20 -12.86 0.29 1.37
C GLY A 20 -12.90 1.68 0.74
N ASN A 21 -13.50 2.66 1.42
CA ASN A 21 -13.49 4.03 0.93
C ASN A 21 -12.13 4.67 1.18
N ILE A 22 -11.57 5.32 0.17
CA ILE A 22 -10.26 5.96 0.28
C ILE A 22 -10.37 7.18 1.19
N LEU A 23 -9.58 7.18 2.28
CA LEU A 23 -9.52 8.27 3.23
C LEU A 23 -8.38 9.23 2.93
N ASP A 24 -7.26 8.70 2.45
CA ASP A 24 -6.06 9.49 2.19
C ASP A 24 -5.15 8.76 1.21
N MET A 25 -4.34 9.52 0.50
CA MET A 25 -3.31 8.99 -0.39
C MET A 25 -2.25 10.06 -0.60
N ASN A 26 -0.99 9.63 -0.71
CA ASN A 26 0.07 10.59 -1.04
C ASN A 26 0.11 10.86 -2.54
N GLN A 27 0.89 11.87 -2.95
CA GLN A 27 0.94 12.27 -4.36
C GLN A 27 1.45 11.14 -5.25
N HIS A 28 2.43 10.37 -4.80
CA HIS A 28 2.95 9.24 -5.60
C HIS A 28 1.87 8.18 -5.85
N SER A 29 1.02 7.90 -4.86
CA SER A 29 -0.12 7.00 -5.06
C SER A 29 -1.06 7.54 -6.14
N ALA A 30 -1.37 8.83 -6.08
CA ALA A 30 -2.21 9.47 -7.09
C ALA A 30 -1.57 9.38 -8.49
N ASP A 31 -0.27 9.61 -8.59
CA ASP A 31 0.44 9.58 -9.87
C ASP A 31 0.42 8.19 -10.51
N VAL A 32 0.62 7.13 -9.72
CA VAL A 32 0.69 5.77 -10.27
C VAL A 32 -0.67 5.11 -10.44
N ASN A 33 -1.69 5.51 -9.68
CA ASN A 33 -2.99 4.83 -9.66
C ASN A 33 -4.13 5.64 -10.29
N SER A 34 -4.06 6.96 -10.30
CA SER A 34 -5.19 7.81 -10.69
C SER A 34 -4.79 9.05 -11.45
N LYS A 35 -3.73 8.96 -12.25
CA LYS A 35 -3.27 10.03 -13.16
C LYS A 35 -3.03 11.36 -12.45
N GLY A 36 -2.46 11.29 -11.26
CA GLY A 36 -2.12 12.47 -10.46
C GLY A 36 -3.27 13.05 -9.64
N GLN A 37 -4.46 12.50 -9.76
CA GLN A 37 -5.63 13.00 -9.02
C GLN A 37 -5.85 12.19 -7.75
N LYS A 38 -6.02 12.90 -6.63
CA LYS A 38 -6.36 12.25 -5.37
C LYS A 38 -7.85 11.90 -5.37
N ILE A 39 -8.14 10.61 -5.39
CA ILE A 39 -9.51 10.10 -5.47
C ILE A 39 -10.08 9.77 -4.08
N ILE A 40 -9.97 10.74 -3.17
CA ILE A 40 -10.52 10.60 -1.82
C ILE A 40 -12.03 10.39 -1.90
N GLY A 41 -12.52 9.43 -1.11
CA GLY A 41 -13.94 9.09 -1.08
C GLY A 41 -14.35 8.00 -2.06
N TYR A 42 -13.53 7.69 -3.05
CA TYR A 42 -13.82 6.58 -3.97
C TYR A 42 -13.70 5.25 -3.22
N ASN A 43 -14.51 4.29 -3.61
CA ASN A 43 -14.48 2.97 -3.00
C ASN A 43 -13.59 2.03 -3.82
N LEU A 44 -12.62 1.40 -3.16
CA LEU A 44 -11.67 0.49 -3.80
C LEU A 44 -12.35 -0.74 -4.42
N MET A 45 -13.50 -1.17 -3.88
CA MET A 45 -14.26 -2.28 -4.45
C MET A 45 -14.75 -2.00 -5.87
N ASN A 46 -14.97 -0.73 -6.19
CA ASN A 46 -15.42 -0.33 -7.53
C ASN A 46 -14.26 -0.16 -8.51
N CYS A 47 -13.02 -0.09 -8.01
CA CYS A 47 -11.82 0.14 -8.82
C CYS A 47 -11.06 -1.14 -9.14
N HIS A 48 -11.41 -2.26 -8.50
CA HIS A 48 -10.68 -3.51 -8.63
C HIS A 48 -11.51 -4.57 -9.35
N PRO A 49 -11.00 -5.12 -10.46
CA PRO A 49 -11.65 -6.28 -11.07
C PRO A 49 -11.38 -7.55 -10.25
N GLU A 50 -12.11 -8.62 -10.53
CA GLU A 50 -11.80 -9.92 -9.97
C GLU A 50 -10.47 -10.45 -10.56
N PRO A 51 -9.64 -11.20 -9.80
CA PRO A 51 -9.88 -11.67 -8.42
C PRO A 51 -9.45 -10.68 -7.33
N ALA A 52 -8.90 -9.54 -7.71
CA ALA A 52 -8.39 -8.55 -6.75
C ALA A 52 -9.47 -8.02 -5.80
N LYS A 53 -10.68 -7.84 -6.32
CA LYS A 53 -11.82 -7.36 -5.53
C LYS A 53 -12.16 -8.33 -4.39
N THR A 54 -12.24 -9.63 -4.69
CA THR A 54 -12.52 -10.66 -3.68
C THR A 54 -11.41 -10.73 -2.64
N LYS A 55 -10.14 -10.61 -3.07
CA LYS A 55 -9.00 -10.61 -2.14
C LYS A 55 -9.07 -9.40 -1.21
N LEU A 56 -9.33 -8.22 -1.74
CA LEU A 56 -9.46 -7.00 -0.93
C LEU A 56 -10.58 -7.12 0.09
N LYS A 57 -11.74 -7.63 -0.33
CA LYS A 57 -12.86 -7.85 0.57
C LYS A 57 -12.49 -8.78 1.72
N GLY A 58 -11.77 -9.87 1.44
CA GLY A 58 -11.30 -10.80 2.45
C GLY A 58 -10.34 -10.14 3.44
N LEU A 59 -9.42 -9.30 2.96
CA LEU A 59 -8.49 -8.57 3.83
C LEU A 59 -9.24 -7.63 4.78
N LEU A 60 -10.26 -6.95 4.30
CA LEU A 60 -11.09 -6.07 5.12
C LEU A 60 -11.90 -6.86 6.15
N GLU A 61 -12.50 -7.98 5.76
CA GLU A 61 -13.31 -8.81 6.65
C GLU A 61 -12.48 -9.50 7.73
N HIS A 62 -11.31 -10.00 7.37
CA HIS A 62 -10.47 -10.80 8.26
C HIS A 62 -9.33 -10.01 8.92
N GLN A 63 -9.15 -8.75 8.55
CA GLN A 63 -8.13 -7.87 9.12
C GLN A 63 -6.74 -8.50 9.03
N GLU A 64 -6.38 -8.96 7.84
CA GLU A 64 -5.14 -9.70 7.61
C GLU A 64 -4.09 -8.83 6.94
N LEU A 65 -2.83 -9.15 7.25
CA LEU A 65 -1.68 -8.65 6.50
C LEU A 65 -1.57 -9.41 5.18
N ASN A 66 -1.28 -8.70 4.11
CA ASN A 66 -0.97 -9.29 2.82
C ASN A 66 0.24 -8.60 2.21
N ALA A 67 1.18 -9.39 1.69
CA ALA A 67 2.38 -8.82 1.08
C ALA A 67 2.81 -9.69 -0.10
N TYR A 68 3.25 -9.04 -1.18
CA TYR A 68 3.75 -9.72 -2.36
C TYR A 68 4.59 -8.75 -3.19
N THR A 69 5.32 -9.29 -4.16
CA THR A 69 6.10 -8.47 -5.09
C THR A 69 5.51 -8.54 -6.48
N ILE A 70 5.70 -7.46 -7.23
CA ILE A 70 5.34 -7.38 -8.64
C ILE A 70 6.52 -6.82 -9.43
N GLU A 71 6.55 -7.12 -10.72
CA GLU A 71 7.43 -6.46 -11.67
C GLU A 71 6.58 -5.70 -12.68
N LYS A 72 7.02 -4.48 -13.02
CA LYS A 72 6.36 -3.66 -14.03
C LYS A 72 7.36 -3.24 -15.09
N THR A 73 6.92 -3.26 -16.33
CA THR A 73 7.68 -2.64 -17.43
C THR A 73 7.13 -1.24 -17.64
N LEU A 74 8.00 -0.24 -17.56
CA LEU A 74 7.64 1.15 -17.77
C LEU A 74 7.57 1.48 -19.27
N ALA A 75 7.02 2.65 -19.58
CA ALA A 75 6.84 3.10 -20.98
C ALA A 75 8.15 3.17 -21.74
N ASP A 76 9.28 3.46 -21.08
CA ASP A 76 10.61 3.52 -21.68
C ASP A 76 11.28 2.15 -21.83
N GLY A 77 10.60 1.07 -21.48
CA GLY A 77 11.11 -0.30 -21.54
C GLY A 77 11.89 -0.75 -20.32
N SER A 78 12.19 0.14 -19.39
CA SER A 78 12.84 -0.24 -18.12
C SER A 78 11.88 -1.01 -17.24
N LYS A 79 12.44 -1.78 -16.30
CA LYS A 79 11.64 -2.58 -15.36
C LYS A 79 11.88 -2.10 -13.94
N VAL A 80 10.81 -2.12 -13.15
CA VAL A 80 10.86 -1.85 -11.71
C VAL A 80 10.25 -3.02 -10.96
N LYS A 81 10.75 -3.26 -9.76
CA LYS A 81 10.19 -4.25 -8.84
C LYS A 81 9.58 -3.50 -7.68
N LYS A 82 8.40 -3.93 -7.26
CA LYS A 82 7.68 -3.30 -6.15
C LYS A 82 7.28 -4.34 -5.13
N LEU A 83 7.40 -3.96 -3.86
CA LEU A 83 6.78 -4.66 -2.75
C LEU A 83 5.42 -4.01 -2.50
N ILE A 84 4.37 -4.81 -2.58
CA ILE A 84 3.02 -4.39 -2.20
C ILE A 84 2.78 -4.92 -0.79
N TYR A 85 2.50 -4.02 0.13
CA TYR A 85 2.33 -4.34 1.54
C TYR A 85 1.00 -3.75 2.00
N GLN A 86 0.06 -4.61 2.37
CA GLN A 86 -1.28 -4.23 2.79
C GLN A 86 -1.46 -4.64 4.23
N THR A 87 -1.70 -3.67 5.10
CA THR A 87 -1.80 -3.91 6.54
C THR A 87 -3.04 -3.27 7.14
N PRO A 88 -3.72 -3.95 8.08
CA PRO A 88 -4.76 -3.29 8.86
C PRO A 88 -4.20 -2.12 9.67
N TRP A 89 -5.03 -1.10 9.86
CA TRP A 89 -4.75 -0.06 10.83
C TRP A 89 -5.92 0.04 11.81
N TYR A 90 -5.65 0.55 12.99
CA TYR A 90 -6.62 0.58 14.08
C TYR A 90 -6.74 2.00 14.61
N LYS A 91 -7.96 2.34 15.06
CA LYS A 91 -8.24 3.62 15.70
C LYS A 91 -7.62 3.63 17.10
N GLU A 92 -7.57 4.81 17.72
CA GLU A 92 -6.98 4.95 19.06
C GLU A 92 -7.67 4.08 20.11
N ASP A 93 -8.97 3.81 19.95
CA ASP A 93 -9.73 2.93 20.84
C ASP A 93 -9.52 1.44 20.57
N GLY A 94 -8.67 1.08 19.61
CA GLY A 94 -8.36 -0.31 19.25
C GLY A 94 -9.30 -0.92 18.21
N THR A 95 -10.34 -0.22 17.77
CA THR A 95 -11.25 -0.75 16.77
C THR A 95 -10.62 -0.69 15.37
N PHE A 96 -11.02 -1.61 14.50
CA PHE A 96 -10.52 -1.70 13.14
C PHE A 96 -10.86 -0.43 12.35
N GLY A 97 -9.84 0.18 11.75
CA GLY A 97 -10.02 1.38 10.93
C GLY A 97 -10.15 1.10 9.44
N GLY A 98 -9.38 0.15 8.94
CA GLY A 98 -9.32 -0.17 7.52
C GLY A 98 -7.96 -0.73 7.14
N LEU A 99 -7.54 -0.50 5.90
CA LEU A 99 -6.24 -0.95 5.39
C LEU A 99 -5.38 0.24 4.96
N ILE A 100 -4.07 0.06 5.09
CA ILE A 100 -3.10 0.90 4.40
C ILE A 100 -2.39 0.02 3.38
N GLU A 101 -2.30 0.49 2.13
CA GLU A 101 -1.48 -0.14 1.12
C GLU A 101 -0.24 0.70 0.86
N TYR A 102 0.91 0.06 0.96
CA TYR A 102 2.18 0.60 0.54
C TYR A 102 2.60 -0.09 -0.76
N SER A 103 2.96 0.70 -1.77
CA SER A 103 3.61 0.20 -2.97
C SER A 103 5.01 0.78 -3.00
N ILE A 104 6.00 -0.06 -2.78
CA ILE A 104 7.37 0.36 -2.49
C ILE A 104 8.29 -0.12 -3.60
N GLU A 105 8.98 0.81 -4.27
CA GLU A 105 10.02 0.40 -5.20
C GLU A 105 11.18 -0.21 -4.44
N ILE A 106 11.60 -1.41 -4.87
CA ILE A 106 12.71 -2.14 -4.25
C ILE A 106 13.69 -2.59 -5.34
N PRO A 107 14.97 -2.82 -4.99
CA PRO A 107 15.92 -3.43 -5.91
C PRO A 107 15.45 -4.83 -6.33
N PHE A 108 15.81 -5.28 -7.54
CA PHE A 108 15.49 -6.63 -7.98
C PHE A 108 16.10 -7.67 -7.09
N GLU A 109 17.30 -7.41 -6.58
CA GLU A 109 17.97 -8.26 -5.61
C GLU A 109 18.25 -7.45 -4.36
N MET A 110 17.85 -7.98 -3.21
CA MET A 110 18.08 -7.31 -1.93
C MET A 110 18.97 -8.17 -1.05
N PRO A 111 19.98 -7.55 -0.38
CA PRO A 111 20.75 -8.26 0.61
C PRO A 111 19.85 -8.76 1.74
N HIS A 112 20.17 -9.93 2.27
CA HIS A 112 19.46 -10.49 3.41
C HIS A 112 20.44 -10.69 4.56
N PHE A 113 20.10 -10.18 5.73
CA PHE A 113 20.93 -10.27 6.92
C PHE A 113 20.16 -10.90 8.06
N VAL A 114 20.80 -11.82 8.76
CA VAL A 114 20.28 -12.36 10.02
C VAL A 114 20.95 -11.58 11.16
N ARG A 115 20.15 -10.95 11.99
CA ARG A 115 20.66 -10.16 13.11
C ARG A 115 20.62 -10.99 14.38
N GLN A 116 21.71 -10.92 15.15
CA GLN A 116 21.73 -11.47 16.49
C GLN A 116 20.91 -10.56 17.42
N PRO A 117 20.33 -11.13 18.51
CA PRO A 117 19.65 -10.29 19.50
C PRO A 117 20.60 -9.20 20.00
N LYS A 118 20.06 -7.98 20.12
CA LYS A 118 20.85 -6.88 20.68
C LYS A 118 21.05 -7.10 22.18
N PRO A 119 22.23 -6.75 22.72
CA PRO A 119 22.41 -6.76 24.17
C PRO A 119 21.39 -5.84 24.84
N THR A 120 20.88 -6.25 26.01
CA THR A 120 20.06 -5.39 26.84
C THR A 120 20.92 -4.27 27.40
N VAL A 121 20.48 -3.04 27.25
CA VAL A 121 21.17 -1.86 27.71
C VAL A 121 20.55 -1.33 28.98
#